data_31b5bc4d9b0517dc223fc8a0e2566125
#
_entry.id   31b5bc4d9b0517dc223fc8a0e2566125
#
_cell.length_a   1.000
_cell.length_b   1.000
_cell.length_c   1.000
_cell.angle_alpha   90.00
_cell.angle_beta   90.00
_cell.angle_gamma   90.00
#
_symmetry.space_group_name_H-M   'P 1'
#
loop_
_entity.id
_entity.type
_entity.pdbx_description
1 polymer ?
#
loop_
_entity_poly.entity_id
_entity_poly.type
_entity_poly.pdbx_seq_one_letter_code
_entity_poly.pdbx_strand_id
1 'polypeptide(L)'
;MARIAGVDLPREKRVEIGLTYIYGIGRTSSNRILEAANVDPNTRVRDLTDDEFKRISAVIDETQTVEGDLRREIALNIKRLQEIGCYRGIRHRKGLPVRGQKTKTNARTRKGPKKTVANKKK
;
A
#
# COMPACT_ATOMS: atom_id res chain seq x y z
N MET A 1 6.21 -17.54 14.08
CA MET A 1 6.31 -16.67 12.92
C MET A 1 5.39 -15.48 13.08
N ALA A 2 5.92 -14.29 12.92
CA ALA A 2 5.16 -13.08 13.13
C ALA A 2 4.37 -12.74 11.85
N ARG A 3 3.08 -13.01 11.87
CA ARG A 3 2.23 -12.81 10.69
C ARG A 3 0.95 -12.08 11.06
N ILE A 4 0.71 -10.94 10.41
CA ILE A 4 -0.48 -10.12 10.61
C ILE A 4 -1.07 -9.78 9.24
N ALA A 5 -2.40 -9.86 9.12
CA ALA A 5 -3.10 -9.58 7.87
C ALA A 5 -2.57 -10.39 6.68
N GLY A 6 -2.09 -11.60 6.94
CA GLY A 6 -1.53 -12.46 5.91
C GLY A 6 -0.10 -12.12 5.50
N VAL A 7 0.55 -11.19 6.17
CA VAL A 7 1.90 -10.73 5.83
C VAL A 7 2.89 -11.15 6.90
N ASP A 8 4.00 -11.76 6.49
CA ASP A 8 5.08 -12.10 7.41
C ASP A 8 5.88 -10.84 7.75
N LEU A 9 5.95 -10.53 9.04
CA LEU A 9 6.68 -9.34 9.49
C LEU A 9 8.15 -9.68 9.72
N PRO A 10 9.07 -8.75 9.43
CA PRO A 10 10.49 -8.97 9.68
C PRO A 10 10.75 -9.00 11.19
N ARG A 11 11.34 -10.11 11.67
CA ARG A 11 11.56 -10.32 13.11
C ARG A 11 12.56 -9.37 13.72
N GLU A 12 13.54 -8.95 12.94
CA GLU A 12 14.65 -8.14 13.44
C GLU A 12 14.33 -6.65 13.54
N LYS A 13 13.24 -6.21 12.92
CA LYS A 13 12.86 -4.81 12.92
C LYS A 13 12.01 -4.49 14.15
N ARG A 14 12.03 -3.21 14.56
CA ARG A 14 11.09 -2.73 15.57
C ARG A 14 9.66 -2.90 15.04
N VAL A 15 8.73 -3.13 15.95
CA VAL A 15 7.33 -3.35 15.53
C VAL A 15 6.77 -2.16 14.75
N GLU A 16 7.18 -0.94 15.09
CA GLU A 16 6.80 0.27 14.35
C GLU A 16 7.13 0.16 12.86
N ILE A 17 8.32 -0.31 12.56
CA ILE A 17 8.78 -0.46 11.18
C ILE A 17 8.22 -1.74 10.56
N GLY A 18 8.13 -2.81 11.35
CA GLY A 18 7.59 -4.09 10.87
C GLY A 18 6.17 -3.96 10.33
N LEU A 19 5.32 -3.21 11.00
CA LEU A 19 3.95 -3.02 10.55
C LEU A 19 3.85 -2.30 9.21
N THR A 20 4.84 -1.49 8.84
CA THR A 20 4.82 -0.80 7.55
C THR A 20 4.99 -1.73 6.36
N TYR A 21 5.37 -2.99 6.60
CA TYR A 21 5.44 -4.00 5.54
C TYR A 21 4.06 -4.45 5.08
N ILE A 22 3.02 -4.13 5.82
CA ILE A 22 1.64 -4.43 5.44
C ILE A 22 1.15 -3.33 4.49
N TYR A 23 0.62 -3.73 3.34
CA TYR A 23 0.12 -2.77 2.37
C TYR A 23 -1.04 -1.96 2.96
N GLY A 24 -0.90 -0.65 2.96
CA GLY A 24 -1.89 0.26 3.53
C GLY A 24 -1.51 0.83 4.89
N ILE A 25 -0.43 0.33 5.50
CA ILE A 25 0.06 0.85 6.78
C ILE A 25 1.39 1.55 6.56
N GLY A 26 1.42 2.85 6.78
CA GLY A 26 2.64 3.63 6.81
C GLY A 26 3.10 3.86 8.24
N ARG A 27 4.16 4.63 8.41
CA ARG A 27 4.74 4.86 9.73
C ARG A 27 3.75 5.54 10.70
N THR A 28 3.00 6.52 10.24
CA THR A 28 2.01 7.22 11.06
C THR A 28 0.89 6.28 11.49
N SER A 29 0.36 5.49 10.56
CA SER A 29 -0.68 4.51 10.86
C SER A 29 -0.16 3.45 11.83
N SER A 30 1.08 3.01 11.65
CA SER A 30 1.74 2.07 12.55
C SER A 30 1.78 2.61 13.97
N ASN A 31 2.19 3.86 14.16
CA ASN A 31 2.25 4.48 15.49
C ASN A 31 0.86 4.58 16.12
N ARG A 32 -0.16 4.92 15.36
CA ARG A 32 -1.54 4.98 15.87
C ARG A 32 -2.04 3.61 16.30
N ILE A 33 -1.73 2.58 15.53
CA ILE A 33 -2.12 1.21 15.85
C ILE A 33 -1.47 0.77 17.16
N LEU A 34 -0.18 1.03 17.31
CA LEU A 34 0.57 0.65 18.51
C LEU A 34 0.09 1.41 19.74
N GLU A 35 -0.23 2.69 19.60
CA GLU A 35 -0.80 3.48 20.68
C GLU A 35 -2.15 2.92 21.12
N ALA A 36 -3.02 2.61 20.17
CA ALA A 36 -4.33 2.04 20.46
C ALA A 36 -4.24 0.65 21.08
N ALA A 37 -3.27 -0.15 20.66
CA ALA A 37 -3.02 -1.48 21.20
C ALA A 37 -2.19 -1.46 22.50
N ASN A 38 -1.71 -0.28 22.90
CA ASN A 38 -0.89 -0.09 24.09
C ASN A 38 0.39 -0.94 24.06
N VAL A 39 1.09 -0.90 22.95
CA VAL A 39 2.34 -1.64 22.72
C VAL A 39 3.47 -0.65 22.48
N ASP A 40 4.64 -0.92 23.05
CA ASP A 40 5.82 -0.08 22.87
C ASP A 40 6.32 -0.18 21.40
N PRO A 41 6.40 0.95 20.68
CA PRO A 41 6.86 0.91 19.28
C PRO A 41 8.31 0.49 19.11
N ASN A 42 9.11 0.54 20.18
CA ASN A 42 10.52 0.15 20.12
C ASN A 42 10.75 -1.35 20.31
N THR A 43 9.71 -2.11 20.66
CA THR A 43 9.81 -3.55 20.81
C THR A 43 10.10 -4.20 19.45
N ARG A 44 11.06 -5.11 19.41
CA ARG A 44 11.33 -5.88 18.18
C ARG A 44 10.19 -6.85 17.92
N VAL A 45 9.91 -7.12 16.64
CA VAL A 45 8.83 -8.04 16.29
C VAL A 45 9.01 -9.40 16.95
N ARG A 46 10.24 -9.90 17.00
CA ARG A 46 10.56 -11.19 17.63
C ARG A 46 10.30 -11.22 19.14
N ASP A 47 10.27 -10.06 19.79
CA ASP A 47 10.09 -9.95 21.24
C ASP A 47 8.64 -9.68 21.65
N LEU A 48 7.72 -9.61 20.67
CA LEU A 48 6.31 -9.40 20.96
C LEU A 48 5.71 -10.64 21.63
N THR A 49 4.88 -10.42 22.64
CA THR A 49 4.11 -11.50 23.27
C THR A 49 2.89 -11.81 22.42
N ASP A 50 2.31 -13.00 22.61
CA ASP A 50 1.08 -13.39 21.91
C ASP A 50 -0.07 -12.43 22.18
N ASP A 51 -0.14 -11.92 23.41
CA ASP A 51 -1.13 -10.94 23.83
C ASP A 51 -1.01 -9.64 23.04
N GLU A 52 0.23 -9.14 22.93
CA GLU A 52 0.51 -7.94 22.15
C GLU A 52 0.16 -8.14 20.70
N PHE A 53 0.48 -9.29 20.13
CA PHE A 53 0.12 -9.66 18.76
C PHE A 53 -1.39 -9.61 18.55
N LYS A 54 -2.14 -10.20 19.45
CA LYS A 54 -3.62 -10.22 19.36
C LYS A 54 -4.20 -8.82 19.42
N ARG A 55 -3.68 -7.98 20.31
CA ARG A 55 -4.15 -6.59 20.42
C ARG A 55 -3.89 -5.81 19.15
N ILE A 56 -2.69 -5.95 18.58
CA ILE A 56 -2.34 -5.28 17.33
C ILE A 56 -3.25 -5.75 16.19
N SER A 57 -3.44 -7.05 16.06
CA SER A 57 -4.31 -7.62 15.02
C SER A 57 -5.75 -7.12 15.15
N ALA A 58 -6.26 -7.04 16.37
CA ALA A 58 -7.62 -6.57 16.62
C ALA A 58 -7.79 -5.10 16.20
N VAL A 59 -6.81 -4.26 16.53
CA VAL A 59 -6.85 -2.84 16.16
C VAL A 59 -6.81 -2.69 14.64
N ILE A 60 -5.96 -3.46 13.97
CA ILE A 60 -5.87 -3.41 12.51
C ILE A 60 -7.20 -3.82 11.87
N ASP A 61 -7.80 -4.90 12.35
CA ASP A 61 -9.07 -5.38 11.81
C ASP A 61 -10.20 -4.36 11.97
N GLU A 62 -10.20 -3.62 13.07
CA GLU A 62 -11.25 -2.63 13.35
C GLU A 62 -11.08 -1.31 12.60
N THR A 63 -9.84 -0.86 12.43
CA THR A 63 -9.59 0.53 12.01
C THR A 63 -8.96 0.68 10.64
N GLN A 64 -8.38 -0.38 10.08
CA GLN A 64 -7.61 -0.26 8.85
C GLN A 64 -8.14 -1.18 7.75
N THR A 65 -8.17 -0.65 6.53
CA THR A 65 -8.35 -1.46 5.33
C THR A 65 -6.97 -1.71 4.76
N VAL A 66 -6.54 -2.97 4.71
CA VAL A 66 -5.16 -3.31 4.34
C VAL A 66 -5.12 -4.46 3.33
N GLU A 67 -3.97 -4.64 2.72
CA GLU A 67 -3.64 -5.73 1.81
C GLU A 67 -4.71 -5.97 0.74
N GLY A 68 -5.22 -7.19 0.62
CA GLY A 68 -6.17 -7.54 -0.43
C GLY A 68 -7.42 -6.68 -0.44
N ASP A 69 -7.96 -6.35 0.72
CA ASP A 69 -9.14 -5.51 0.81
C ASP A 69 -8.86 -4.09 0.31
N LEU A 70 -7.71 -3.53 0.69
CA LEU A 70 -7.32 -2.21 0.20
C LEU A 70 -7.04 -2.23 -1.30
N ARG A 71 -6.36 -3.27 -1.80
CA ARG A 71 -6.10 -3.39 -3.23
C ARG A 71 -7.39 -3.46 -4.02
N ARG A 72 -8.36 -4.20 -3.52
CA ARG A 72 -9.69 -4.31 -4.13
C ARG A 72 -10.41 -2.97 -4.15
N GLU A 73 -10.38 -2.25 -3.04
CA GLU A 73 -11.00 -0.93 -2.93
C GLU A 73 -10.41 0.06 -3.94
N ILE A 74 -9.09 0.09 -4.05
CA ILE A 74 -8.41 0.97 -5.01
C ILE A 74 -8.80 0.59 -6.44
N ALA A 75 -8.81 -0.70 -6.76
CA ALA A 75 -9.20 -1.16 -8.08
C ALA A 75 -10.63 -0.77 -8.43
N LEU A 76 -11.55 -0.90 -7.48
CA LEU A 76 -12.94 -0.49 -7.67
C LEU A 76 -13.08 1.02 -7.86
N ASN A 77 -12.31 1.80 -7.11
CA ASN A 77 -12.32 3.26 -7.25
C ASN A 77 -11.83 3.69 -8.63
N ILE A 78 -10.77 3.07 -9.12
CA ILE A 78 -10.24 3.34 -10.46
C ILE A 78 -11.27 2.93 -11.53
N LYS A 79 -11.86 1.76 -11.38
CA LYS A 79 -12.89 1.28 -12.29
C LYS A 79 -14.07 2.25 -12.36
N ARG A 80 -14.51 2.75 -11.20
CA ARG A 80 -15.59 3.73 -11.14
C ARG A 80 -15.23 5.00 -11.91
N LEU A 81 -14.00 5.51 -11.74
CA LEU A 81 -13.55 6.69 -12.48
C LEU A 81 -13.58 6.46 -13.98
N GLN A 82 -13.17 5.27 -14.41
CA GLN A 82 -13.21 4.90 -15.83
C GLN A 82 -14.63 4.81 -16.37
N GLU A 83 -15.55 4.25 -15.60
CA GLU A 83 -16.95 4.11 -16.00
C GLU A 83 -17.67 5.44 -16.09
N ILE A 84 -17.37 6.36 -15.19
CA ILE A 84 -17.94 7.71 -15.23
C ILE A 84 -17.43 8.49 -16.43
N GLY A 85 -16.26 8.16 -16.95
CA GLY A 85 -15.67 8.83 -18.08
C GLY A 85 -15.05 10.18 -17.77
N CYS A 86 -14.70 10.43 -16.51
CA CYS A 86 -14.04 11.67 -16.14
C CYS A 86 -12.58 11.67 -16.60
N TYR A 87 -11.93 12.83 -16.55
CA TYR A 87 -10.55 12.97 -17.01
C TYR A 87 -9.62 11.99 -16.32
N ARG A 88 -9.71 11.88 -14.99
CA ARG A 88 -8.87 10.93 -14.24
C ARG A 88 -9.08 9.49 -14.69
N GLY A 89 -10.32 9.11 -14.93
CA GLY A 89 -10.63 7.76 -15.41
C GLY A 89 -10.04 7.48 -16.78
N ILE A 90 -10.10 8.45 -17.68
CA ILE A 90 -9.50 8.32 -19.01
C ILE A 90 -7.99 8.15 -18.90
N ARG A 91 -7.33 8.90 -18.00
CA ARG A 91 -5.88 8.76 -17.80
C ARG A 91 -5.52 7.38 -17.27
N HIS A 92 -6.32 6.82 -16.34
CA HIS A 92 -6.09 5.45 -15.87
C HIS A 92 -6.27 4.42 -16.99
N ARG A 93 -7.29 4.61 -17.83
CA ARG A 93 -7.54 3.69 -18.94
C ARG A 93 -6.37 3.68 -19.93
N LYS A 94 -5.78 4.82 -20.18
CA LYS A 94 -4.66 4.96 -21.12
C LYS A 94 -3.30 4.65 -20.49
N GLY A 95 -3.25 4.39 -19.19
CA GLY A 95 -1.98 4.14 -18.50
C GLY A 95 -1.09 5.37 -18.40
N LEU A 96 -1.66 6.55 -18.29
CA LEU A 96 -0.93 7.80 -18.26
C LEU A 96 -0.98 8.42 -16.86
N PRO A 97 -0.03 9.33 -16.52
CA PRO A 97 -0.08 10.04 -15.25
C PRO A 97 -1.40 10.79 -15.05
N VAL A 98 -1.91 10.76 -13.84
CA VAL A 98 -3.26 11.23 -13.51
C VAL A 98 -3.28 12.64 -12.92
N ARG A 99 -2.15 13.09 -12.38
CA ARG A 99 -2.07 14.35 -11.64
C ARG A 99 -1.49 15.52 -12.44
N GLY A 100 -1.67 15.52 -13.75
CA GLY A 100 -1.21 16.61 -14.60
C GLY A 100 0.28 16.64 -14.89
N GLN A 101 0.98 15.53 -14.64
CA GLN A 101 2.41 15.46 -14.93
C GLN A 101 2.67 15.45 -16.43
N LYS A 102 3.85 15.89 -16.79
CA LYS A 102 4.30 15.85 -18.18
C LYS A 102 4.45 14.39 -18.63
N THR A 103 4.03 14.09 -19.84
CA THR A 103 4.12 12.75 -20.40
C THR A 103 5.22 12.60 -21.45
N LYS A 104 5.74 13.71 -21.91
CA LYS A 104 6.73 13.71 -23.00
C LYS A 104 8.09 13.17 -22.57
N THR A 105 8.44 13.30 -21.29
CA THR A 105 9.72 12.85 -20.78
C THR A 105 9.51 11.77 -19.70
N ASN A 106 9.74 12.00 -18.50
CA ASN A 106 9.97 11.07 -17.39
C ASN A 106 8.74 10.35 -16.80
N ALA A 107 7.68 10.10 -17.54
CA ALA A 107 6.47 9.44 -17.02
C ALA A 107 6.57 7.91 -17.06
N ARG A 108 7.72 7.35 -16.65
CA ARG A 108 7.98 5.90 -16.80
C ARG A 108 7.23 5.03 -15.79
N THR A 109 6.96 5.55 -14.59
CA THR A 109 6.23 4.78 -13.59
C THR A 109 4.86 4.31 -14.11
N ARG A 110 4.14 5.18 -14.81
CA ARG A 110 2.83 4.82 -15.37
C ARG A 110 2.94 4.20 -16.76
N LYS A 111 3.83 4.71 -17.58
CA LYS A 111 3.97 4.26 -18.96
C LYS A 111 4.82 3.00 -19.10
N GLY A 112 5.59 2.69 -18.08
CA GLY A 112 6.51 1.57 -18.09
C GLY A 112 7.83 1.88 -18.78
N PRO A 113 8.70 0.88 -18.93
CA PRO A 113 10.00 1.07 -19.57
C PRO A 113 9.85 1.55 -21.01
N LYS A 114 10.87 2.23 -21.50
CA LYS A 114 10.90 2.64 -22.91
C LYS A 114 10.81 1.42 -23.82
N LYS A 115 9.97 1.52 -24.84
CA LYS A 115 9.84 0.50 -25.86
C LYS A 115 10.24 1.08 -27.20
N THR A 116 11.15 0.39 -27.87
CA THR A 116 11.51 0.74 -29.24
C THR A 116 10.63 -0.07 -30.19
N VAL A 117 9.94 0.62 -31.06
CA VAL A 117 9.10 -0.06 -32.05
C VAL A 117 9.95 -0.33 -33.30
N ALA A 118 10.20 -1.61 -33.56
CA ALA A 118 10.91 -2.01 -34.76
C ALA A 118 10.12 -1.59 -36.00
N ASN A 119 10.82 -1.16 -37.02
CA ASN A 119 10.21 -0.75 -38.28
C ASN A 119 9.34 0.50 -38.19
N LYS A 120 9.42 1.25 -37.14
CA LYS A 120 8.71 2.51 -37.05
C LYS A 120 9.33 3.51 -38.02
N LYS A 121 8.55 3.93 -38.97
CA LYS A 121 8.99 4.95 -39.93
C LYS A 121 8.29 6.25 -39.61
N LYS A 122 8.96 7.31 -39.89
CA LYS A 122 8.41 8.65 -39.69
C LYS A 122 7.88 9.25 -40.96
#